data_993db4768f21cc27d8a6faa2871335bf
#
_entry.id   993db4768f21cc27d8a6faa2871335bf
#
_cell.length_a   1.000
_cell.length_b   1.000
_cell.length_c   1.000
_cell.angle_alpha   90.00
_cell.angle_beta   90.00
_cell.angle_gamma   90.00
#
_symmetry.space_group_name_H-M   'P 1'
#
loop_
_entity.id
_entity.type
_entity.pdbx_description
1 polymer ?
#
loop_
_entity_poly.entity_id
_entity_poly.type
_entity_poly.pdbx_seq_one_letter_code
_entity_poly.pdbx_strand_id
1 'polypeptide(L)'
;MKPIRRVLVATDFSAGSDAAVERAVRISRAHGACIDLVHAFDISAWQALRAVFDLGRLSGRPSPEAGLRERLEARAAALAAREGLVVESHFGVGAAAAVIEARARAMNAGLLVIARRSEPAAPGVSSTLLRILRSAPCPLLVTRSGAAADYARVLTAVDLREVSRQAAADALELFPTAAHRLLYVVDPQWESEVQRGHGDDVPLGELIASLHARAQLQLEALAGELAAARGVTVDVAVVEAIPALGIVQHAATWPADCVVVGRHGQGLVADALLGSTALDAIHHSGRDVLVVS
;
A
#
# COMPACT_ATOMS: atom_id res chain seq x y z
N MET A 1 3.88 -0.42 -15.55
CA MET A 1 3.78 0.91 -14.85
C MET A 1 4.58 1.96 -15.64
N LYS A 2 4.20 3.25 -15.56
CA LYS A 2 5.10 4.32 -16.03
C LYS A 2 6.31 4.37 -15.09
N PRO A 3 7.53 4.67 -15.59
CA PRO A 3 8.71 4.76 -14.72
C PRO A 3 8.45 5.72 -13.55
N ILE A 4 8.77 5.27 -12.34
CA ILE A 4 8.57 6.07 -11.13
C ILE A 4 9.56 7.21 -11.14
N ARG A 5 9.08 8.40 -11.47
CA ARG A 5 9.89 9.61 -11.47
C ARG A 5 9.66 10.49 -10.25
N ARG A 6 8.52 10.32 -9.59
CA ARG A 6 8.09 11.13 -8.45
C ARG A 6 7.45 10.27 -7.38
N VAL A 7 7.97 10.35 -6.18
CA VAL A 7 7.45 9.67 -4.98
C VAL A 7 6.88 10.73 -4.05
N LEU A 8 5.58 10.66 -3.76
CA LEU A 8 4.93 11.52 -2.78
C LEU A 8 4.94 10.82 -1.42
N VAL A 9 5.38 11.50 -0.38
CA VAL A 9 5.40 10.96 0.99
C VAL A 9 4.61 11.87 1.91
N ALA A 10 3.59 11.31 2.57
CA ALA A 10 2.85 12.04 3.57
C ALA A 10 3.58 11.98 4.93
N THR A 11 3.74 13.14 5.56
CA THR A 11 4.35 13.24 6.89
C THR A 11 3.46 14.02 7.85
N ASP A 12 3.35 13.49 9.08
CA ASP A 12 2.77 14.17 10.24
C ASP A 12 3.83 14.47 11.31
N PHE A 13 5.10 14.34 10.92
CA PHE A 13 6.28 14.48 11.78
C PHE A 13 6.36 13.46 12.93
N SER A 14 5.61 12.37 12.86
CA SER A 14 5.72 11.25 13.79
C SER A 14 6.87 10.31 13.39
N ALA A 15 7.33 9.49 14.35
CA ALA A 15 8.32 8.44 14.06
C ALA A 15 7.84 7.44 13.00
N GLY A 16 6.53 7.18 12.91
CA GLY A 16 5.96 6.35 11.84
C GLY A 16 6.14 6.99 10.46
N SER A 17 5.85 8.30 10.35
CA SER A 17 6.06 9.01 9.09
C SER A 17 7.55 9.17 8.74
N ASP A 18 8.45 9.15 9.73
CA ASP A 18 9.89 9.11 9.49
C ASP A 18 10.32 7.81 8.81
N ALA A 19 9.78 6.67 9.28
CA ALA A 19 10.02 5.38 8.64
C ALA A 19 9.49 5.34 7.19
N ALA A 20 8.34 5.96 6.93
CA ALA A 20 7.81 6.11 5.57
C ALA A 20 8.72 6.94 4.66
N VAL A 21 9.29 8.04 5.19
CA VAL A 21 10.27 8.85 4.46
C VAL A 21 11.53 8.06 4.12
N GLU A 22 12.09 7.32 5.09
CA GLU A 22 13.27 6.47 4.83
C GLU A 22 12.97 5.38 3.79
N ARG A 23 11.78 4.80 3.81
CA ARG A 23 11.33 3.85 2.78
C ARG A 23 11.26 4.52 1.40
N ALA A 24 10.68 5.70 1.31
CA ALA A 24 10.60 6.46 0.08
C ALA A 24 11.98 6.84 -0.47
N VAL A 25 12.94 7.19 0.38
CA VAL A 25 14.33 7.45 0.00
C VAL A 25 14.93 6.25 -0.71
N ARG A 26 14.81 5.06 -0.16
CA ARG A 26 15.35 3.83 -0.76
C ARG A 26 14.75 3.56 -2.14
N ILE A 27 13.42 3.66 -2.25
CA ILE A 27 12.72 3.49 -3.52
C ILE A 27 13.18 4.57 -4.51
N SER A 28 13.25 5.83 -4.08
CA SER A 28 13.66 6.94 -4.95
C SER A 28 15.09 6.78 -5.45
N ARG A 29 16.01 6.30 -4.62
CA ARG A 29 17.39 6.00 -5.04
C ARG A 29 17.44 4.89 -6.10
N ALA A 30 16.69 3.81 -5.89
CA ALA A 30 16.66 2.68 -6.83
C ALA A 30 16.12 3.09 -8.22
N HIS A 31 15.24 4.10 -8.27
CA HIS A 31 14.58 4.53 -9.50
C HIS A 31 15.06 5.88 -10.05
N GLY A 32 16.00 6.57 -9.37
CA GLY A 32 16.39 7.93 -9.73
C GLY A 32 15.21 8.92 -9.65
N ALA A 33 14.26 8.68 -8.74
CA ALA A 33 13.06 9.48 -8.58
C ALA A 33 13.27 10.64 -7.61
N CYS A 34 12.57 11.76 -7.82
CA CYS A 34 12.48 12.83 -6.83
C CYS A 34 11.42 12.52 -5.76
N ILE A 35 11.61 13.10 -4.57
CA ILE A 35 10.70 12.99 -3.44
C ILE A 35 9.94 14.29 -3.28
N ASP A 36 8.65 14.21 -2.97
CA ASP A 36 7.84 15.33 -2.51
C ASP A 36 7.29 15.00 -1.12
N LEU A 37 7.66 15.80 -0.11
CA LEU A 37 7.14 15.66 1.24
C LEU A 37 5.86 16.49 1.36
N VAL A 38 4.73 15.85 1.66
CA VAL A 38 3.47 16.55 1.89
C VAL A 38 3.07 16.52 3.35
N HIS A 39 2.76 17.70 3.90
CA HIS A 39 2.11 17.85 5.20
C HIS A 39 0.78 18.56 5.04
N ALA A 40 -0.27 18.03 5.67
CA ALA A 40 -1.59 18.62 5.69
C ALA A 40 -1.91 19.17 7.08
N PHE A 41 -2.24 20.46 7.15
CA PHE A 41 -2.69 21.10 8.37
C PHE A 41 -4.22 21.23 8.36
N ASP A 42 -4.88 20.48 9.24
CA ASP A 42 -6.34 20.57 9.39
C ASP A 42 -6.72 21.73 10.33
N ILE A 43 -7.05 22.87 9.72
CA ILE A 43 -7.44 24.07 10.44
C ILE A 43 -8.75 23.89 11.22
N SER A 44 -9.66 23.00 10.76
CA SER A 44 -10.92 22.76 11.48
C SER A 44 -10.68 22.00 12.78
N ALA A 45 -9.79 21.02 12.77
CA ALA A 45 -9.37 20.33 13.97
C ALA A 45 -8.68 21.28 14.97
N TRP A 46 -7.85 22.20 14.46
CA TRP A 46 -7.23 23.25 15.28
C TRP A 46 -8.26 24.20 15.90
N GLN A 47 -9.24 24.65 15.13
CA GLN A 47 -10.32 25.51 15.61
C GLN A 47 -11.19 24.81 16.65
N ALA A 48 -11.53 23.53 16.44
CA ALA A 48 -12.28 22.73 17.39
C ALA A 48 -11.49 22.58 18.71
N LEU A 49 -10.20 22.31 18.64
CA LEU A 49 -9.33 22.23 19.84
C LEU A 49 -9.32 23.55 20.61
N ARG A 50 -9.20 24.68 19.92
CA ARG A 50 -9.24 26.02 20.55
C ARG A 50 -10.58 26.30 21.24
N ALA A 51 -11.69 25.87 20.63
CA ALA A 51 -13.03 26.07 21.21
C ALA A 51 -13.25 25.26 22.49
N VAL A 52 -12.74 24.00 22.54
CA VAL A 52 -12.90 23.11 23.70
C VAL A 52 -12.06 23.58 24.90
N PHE A 53 -10.85 24.05 24.66
CA PHE A 53 -9.92 24.37 25.75
C PHE A 53 -9.95 25.85 26.17
N ASP A 54 -10.94 26.64 25.68
CA ASP A 54 -11.05 28.10 26.00
C ASP A 54 -9.68 28.79 25.98
N LEU A 55 -8.92 28.56 24.94
CA LEU A 55 -7.56 29.09 24.77
C LEU A 55 -7.57 30.61 24.49
N GLY A 56 -8.55 31.31 25.03
CA GLY A 56 -8.65 32.77 24.97
C GLY A 56 -7.38 33.49 25.41
N ARG A 57 -6.61 32.88 26.32
CA ARG A 57 -5.25 33.35 26.69
C ARG A 57 -4.21 33.16 25.58
N LEU A 58 -4.52 32.39 24.51
CA LEU A 58 -3.68 32.22 23.33
C LEU A 58 -4.17 33.05 22.15
N SER A 59 -5.17 33.88 22.33
CA SER A 59 -5.78 34.71 21.25
C SER A 59 -4.81 35.67 20.54
N GLY A 60 -3.60 35.85 21.08
CA GLY A 60 -2.54 36.62 20.43
C GLY A 60 -1.41 35.78 19.82
N ARG A 61 -1.47 34.43 19.91
CA ARG A 61 -0.44 33.59 19.30
C ARG A 61 -0.79 33.31 17.85
N PRO A 62 0.19 33.40 16.93
CA PRO A 62 0.00 33.01 15.52
C PRO A 62 -0.41 31.54 15.40
N SER A 63 -1.13 31.22 14.32
CA SER A 63 -1.41 29.83 13.95
C SER A 63 -0.11 29.03 13.88
N PRO A 64 -0.10 27.75 14.28
CA PRO A 64 1.09 26.89 14.14
C PRO A 64 1.48 26.64 12.69
N GLU A 65 0.70 27.11 11.75
CA GLU A 65 0.86 26.90 10.30
C GLU A 65 2.24 27.33 9.80
N ALA A 66 2.70 28.55 10.16
CA ALA A 66 4.00 29.06 9.72
C ALA A 66 5.15 28.17 10.22
N GLY A 67 5.13 27.80 11.51
CA GLY A 67 6.15 26.93 12.09
C GLY A 67 6.15 25.51 11.53
N LEU A 68 4.97 24.97 11.18
CA LEU A 68 4.87 23.67 10.55
C LEU A 68 5.39 23.69 9.10
N ARG A 69 5.12 24.76 8.38
CA ARG A 69 5.65 24.97 7.02
C ARG A 69 7.17 25.06 7.04
N GLU A 70 7.73 25.91 7.89
CA GLU A 70 9.17 26.05 8.07
C GLU A 70 9.84 24.72 8.46
N ARG A 71 9.22 23.98 9.36
CA ARG A 71 9.70 22.64 9.76
C ARG A 71 9.70 21.66 8.60
N LEU A 72 8.68 21.69 7.73
CA LEU A 72 8.60 20.83 6.55
C LEU A 72 9.69 21.18 5.54
N GLU A 73 9.89 22.46 5.27
CA GLU A 73 10.92 22.97 4.35
C GLU A 73 12.33 22.63 4.86
N ALA A 74 12.60 22.86 6.14
CA ALA A 74 13.87 22.49 6.75
C ALA A 74 14.14 20.98 6.66
N ARG A 75 13.11 20.17 6.86
CA ARG A 75 13.20 18.70 6.74
C ARG A 75 13.48 18.28 5.31
N ALA A 76 12.83 18.87 4.31
CA ALA A 76 13.08 18.56 2.90
C ALA A 76 14.51 18.94 2.52
N ALA A 77 15.01 20.11 2.93
CA ALA A 77 16.37 20.56 2.69
C ALA A 77 17.41 19.64 3.34
N ALA A 78 17.19 19.25 4.60
CA ALA A 78 18.06 18.32 5.31
C ALA A 78 18.10 16.94 4.65
N LEU A 79 16.96 16.44 4.18
CA LEU A 79 16.86 15.18 3.47
C LEU A 79 17.57 15.25 2.12
N ALA A 80 17.40 16.32 1.35
CA ALA A 80 18.08 16.54 0.09
C ALA A 80 19.60 16.55 0.26
N ALA A 81 20.10 17.27 1.26
CA ALA A 81 21.53 17.35 1.56
C ALA A 81 22.10 15.99 2.01
N ARG A 82 21.38 15.25 2.86
CA ARG A 82 21.83 13.94 3.37
C ARG A 82 21.88 12.88 2.27
N GLU A 83 20.87 12.88 1.40
CA GLU A 83 20.61 11.77 0.47
C GLU A 83 21.13 12.03 -0.96
N GLY A 84 21.45 13.28 -1.28
CA GLY A 84 21.81 13.68 -2.65
C GLY A 84 20.65 13.55 -3.65
N LEU A 85 19.39 13.57 -3.16
CA LEU A 85 18.17 13.48 -3.97
C LEU A 85 17.53 14.85 -4.14
N VAL A 86 16.74 14.99 -5.21
CA VAL A 86 15.84 16.14 -5.34
C VAL A 86 14.64 15.91 -4.40
N VAL A 87 14.50 16.78 -3.40
CA VAL A 87 13.40 16.73 -2.42
C VAL A 87 12.67 18.05 -2.43
N GLU A 88 11.39 18.01 -2.79
CA GLU A 88 10.47 19.13 -2.70
C GLU A 88 9.61 19.01 -1.42
N SER A 89 8.96 20.10 -1.02
CA SER A 89 8.00 20.10 0.09
C SER A 89 6.70 20.78 -0.33
N HIS A 90 5.58 20.22 0.14
CA HIS A 90 4.25 20.78 -0.08
C HIS A 90 3.46 20.86 1.22
N PHE A 91 3.16 22.09 1.65
CA PHE A 91 2.30 22.32 2.81
C PHE A 91 0.89 22.69 2.33
N GLY A 92 -0.09 21.89 2.71
CA GLY A 92 -1.48 22.13 2.38
C GLY A 92 -2.36 22.36 3.60
N VAL A 93 -3.39 23.22 3.46
CA VAL A 93 -4.39 23.48 4.50
C VAL A 93 -5.69 22.77 4.12
N GLY A 94 -6.21 21.96 5.03
CA GLY A 94 -7.45 21.20 4.84
C GLY A 94 -7.34 19.75 5.31
N ALA A 95 -8.39 18.98 4.99
CA ALA A 95 -8.44 17.56 5.34
C ALA A 95 -7.28 16.78 4.68
N ALA A 96 -6.54 16.02 5.48
CA ALA A 96 -5.29 15.39 5.07
C ALA A 96 -5.43 14.55 3.78
N ALA A 97 -6.49 13.72 3.66
CA ALA A 97 -6.70 12.92 2.45
C ALA A 97 -6.85 13.79 1.21
N ALA A 98 -7.64 14.87 1.28
CA ALA A 98 -7.86 15.77 0.15
C ALA A 98 -6.57 16.48 -0.30
N VAL A 99 -5.77 16.98 0.66
CA VAL A 99 -4.48 17.63 0.38
C VAL A 99 -3.51 16.65 -0.30
N ILE A 100 -3.38 15.44 0.26
CA ILE A 100 -2.48 14.41 -0.26
C ILE A 100 -2.89 13.98 -1.67
N GLU A 101 -4.17 13.72 -1.89
CA GLU A 101 -4.69 13.33 -3.22
C GLU A 101 -4.55 14.43 -4.26
N ALA A 102 -4.85 15.66 -3.90
CA ALA A 102 -4.69 16.81 -4.79
C ALA A 102 -3.22 16.96 -5.22
N ARG A 103 -2.28 16.84 -4.26
CA ARG A 103 -0.86 16.88 -4.55
C ARG A 103 -0.40 15.72 -5.43
N ALA A 104 -0.85 14.49 -5.12
CA ALA A 104 -0.52 13.30 -5.91
C ALA A 104 -0.93 13.46 -7.38
N ARG A 105 -2.15 14.01 -7.63
CA ARG A 105 -2.61 14.31 -8.99
C ARG A 105 -1.80 15.43 -9.65
N ALA A 106 -1.59 16.54 -8.94
CA ALA A 106 -0.91 17.72 -9.48
C ALA A 106 0.52 17.42 -9.93
N MET A 107 1.25 16.57 -9.17
CA MET A 107 2.62 16.19 -9.52
C MET A 107 2.70 14.94 -10.39
N ASN A 108 1.56 14.30 -10.73
CA ASN A 108 1.51 13.01 -11.41
C ASN A 108 2.40 11.97 -10.70
N ALA A 109 2.15 11.78 -9.41
CA ALA A 109 2.93 10.88 -8.57
C ALA A 109 2.93 9.45 -9.13
N GLY A 110 4.09 8.83 -9.20
CA GLY A 110 4.24 7.42 -9.58
C GLY A 110 4.04 6.46 -8.41
N LEU A 111 4.23 6.98 -7.18
CA LEU A 111 4.02 6.23 -5.93
C LEU A 111 3.63 7.21 -4.83
N LEU A 112 2.65 6.83 -4.02
CA LEU A 112 2.33 7.49 -2.76
C LEU A 112 2.77 6.60 -1.60
N VAL A 113 3.51 7.16 -0.65
CA VAL A 113 3.96 6.44 0.55
C VAL A 113 3.34 7.10 1.78
N ILE A 114 2.72 6.29 2.62
CA ILE A 114 2.09 6.75 3.86
C ILE A 114 2.35 5.76 5.00
N ALA A 115 2.64 6.28 6.18
CA ALA A 115 2.77 5.43 7.36
C ALA A 115 1.41 4.96 7.87
N ARG A 116 1.32 3.71 8.26
CA ARG A 116 0.23 3.24 9.12
C ARG A 116 0.44 3.79 10.52
N ARG A 117 -0.57 4.44 11.08
CA ARG A 117 -0.53 4.87 12.49
C ARG A 117 -0.36 3.68 13.41
N SER A 118 0.60 3.78 14.32
CA SER A 118 0.93 2.74 15.33
C SER A 118 0.31 3.07 16.69
N GLU A 119 -0.87 3.69 16.74
CA GLU A 119 -1.48 3.99 18.04
C GLU A 119 -2.12 2.76 18.67
N PRO A 120 -1.74 2.39 19.92
CA PRO A 120 -2.33 1.24 20.61
C PRO A 120 -3.79 1.46 21.02
N ALA A 121 -4.28 2.70 20.99
CA ALA A 121 -5.62 3.06 21.47
C ALA A 121 -6.75 2.88 20.44
N ALA A 122 -6.44 2.68 19.16
CA ALA A 122 -7.45 2.40 18.13
C ALA A 122 -6.89 1.39 17.13
N PRO A 123 -7.18 0.09 17.30
CA PRO A 123 -6.84 -0.90 16.29
C PRO A 123 -7.67 -0.62 15.05
N GLY A 124 -7.05 -0.06 14.01
CA GLY A 124 -7.76 0.21 12.77
C GLY A 124 -6.94 1.05 11.78
N VAL A 125 -7.39 1.05 10.54
CA VAL A 125 -6.90 1.99 9.51
C VAL A 125 -7.51 3.36 9.81
N SER A 126 -6.70 4.41 9.85
CA SER A 126 -7.22 5.77 10.08
C SER A 126 -8.20 6.18 8.98
N SER A 127 -9.15 7.06 9.31
CA SER A 127 -10.12 7.58 8.33
C SER A 127 -9.42 8.23 7.12
N THR A 128 -8.30 8.88 7.34
CA THR A 128 -7.44 9.45 6.29
C THR A 128 -6.91 8.36 5.36
N LEU A 129 -6.32 7.30 5.91
CA LEU A 129 -5.78 6.20 5.12
C LEU A 129 -6.89 5.47 4.36
N LEU A 130 -8.05 5.23 4.98
CA LEU A 130 -9.22 4.63 4.31
C LEU A 130 -9.70 5.46 3.10
N ARG A 131 -9.72 6.80 3.23
CA ARG A 131 -10.08 7.67 2.11
C ARG A 131 -9.05 7.58 0.99
N ILE A 132 -7.77 7.68 1.32
CA ILE A 132 -6.67 7.59 0.34
C ILE A 132 -6.68 6.22 -0.35
N LEU A 133 -6.88 5.13 0.37
CA LEU A 133 -6.97 3.78 -0.21
C LEU A 133 -8.06 3.67 -1.29
N ARG A 134 -9.17 4.41 -1.14
CA ARG A 134 -10.27 4.40 -2.11
C ARG A 134 -10.02 5.26 -3.34
N SER A 135 -9.23 6.32 -3.23
CA SER A 135 -9.18 7.40 -4.23
C SER A 135 -7.77 7.78 -4.68
N ALA A 136 -6.71 7.11 -4.19
CA ALA A 136 -5.35 7.39 -4.62
C ALA A 136 -5.20 7.25 -6.13
N PRO A 137 -4.61 8.24 -6.81
CA PRO A 137 -4.48 8.25 -8.27
C PRO A 137 -3.30 7.41 -8.77
N CYS A 138 -2.53 6.80 -7.86
CA CYS A 138 -1.34 6.01 -8.14
C CYS A 138 -1.21 4.87 -7.12
N PRO A 139 -0.30 3.91 -7.31
CA PRO A 139 0.03 2.90 -6.32
C PRO A 139 0.30 3.53 -4.95
N LEU A 140 -0.20 2.88 -3.90
CA LEU A 140 -0.08 3.32 -2.52
C LEU A 140 0.70 2.31 -1.69
N LEU A 141 1.85 2.72 -1.17
CA LEU A 141 2.62 1.94 -0.21
C LEU A 141 2.29 2.38 1.22
N VAL A 142 1.69 1.49 1.97
CA VAL A 142 1.41 1.66 3.39
C VAL A 142 2.53 1.02 4.19
N THR A 143 3.33 1.85 4.87
CA THR A 143 4.48 1.38 5.63
C THR A 143 4.14 1.17 7.09
N ARG A 144 4.85 0.24 7.72
CA ARG A 144 4.86 0.08 9.16
C ARG A 144 6.03 0.84 9.80
N SER A 145 5.92 1.08 11.10
CA SER A 145 7.03 1.61 11.88
C SER A 145 8.14 0.55 11.99
N GLY A 146 9.38 0.95 11.75
CA GLY A 146 10.54 0.08 11.83
C GLY A 146 11.68 0.55 10.94
N ALA A 147 12.85 -0.08 11.08
CA ALA A 147 13.99 0.23 10.25
C ALA A 147 13.71 -0.12 8.79
N ALA A 148 13.91 0.83 7.90
CA ALA A 148 13.79 0.62 6.48
C ALA A 148 15.03 -0.12 5.97
N ALA A 149 14.92 -1.43 5.74
CA ALA A 149 15.86 -2.20 4.91
C ALA A 149 15.28 -2.32 3.49
N ASP A 150 16.09 -2.63 2.50
CA ASP A 150 15.55 -2.95 1.18
C ASP A 150 14.67 -4.20 1.27
N TYR A 151 13.63 -4.26 0.45
CA TYR A 151 12.79 -5.46 0.43
C TYR A 151 13.57 -6.61 -0.22
N ALA A 152 13.80 -7.65 0.54
CA ALA A 152 14.41 -8.89 0.03
C ALA A 152 13.36 -9.82 -0.59
N ARG A 153 12.13 -9.79 -0.09
CA ARG A 153 11.04 -10.67 -0.52
C ARG A 153 9.73 -9.90 -0.67
N VAL A 154 9.12 -10.03 -1.84
CA VAL A 154 7.85 -9.39 -2.17
C VAL A 154 6.83 -10.46 -2.55
N LEU A 155 5.75 -10.54 -1.78
CA LEU A 155 4.63 -11.45 -1.99
C LEU A 155 3.50 -10.72 -2.69
N THR A 156 3.15 -11.12 -3.91
CA THR A 156 2.03 -10.54 -4.65
C THR A 156 0.85 -11.50 -4.66
N ALA A 157 -0.26 -11.10 -4.04
CA ALA A 157 -1.51 -11.82 -4.13
C ALA A 157 -2.21 -11.53 -5.46
N VAL A 158 -2.54 -12.57 -6.21
CA VAL A 158 -3.17 -12.47 -7.51
C VAL A 158 -4.46 -13.29 -7.55
N ASP A 159 -5.48 -12.75 -8.23
CA ASP A 159 -6.73 -13.45 -8.54
C ASP A 159 -6.83 -13.79 -10.05
N LEU A 160 -5.70 -13.68 -10.75
CA LEU A 160 -5.52 -13.94 -12.19
C LEU A 160 -6.32 -13.00 -13.11
N ARG A 161 -6.92 -11.94 -12.57
CA ARG A 161 -7.54 -10.87 -13.35
C ARG A 161 -6.51 -9.84 -13.79
N GLU A 162 -6.87 -9.03 -14.77
CA GLU A 162 -5.95 -8.03 -15.34
C GLU A 162 -5.35 -7.10 -14.29
N VAL A 163 -6.16 -6.61 -13.33
CA VAL A 163 -5.69 -5.70 -12.28
C VAL A 163 -4.61 -6.35 -11.41
N SER A 164 -4.79 -7.61 -11.01
CA SER A 164 -3.79 -8.31 -10.19
C SER A 164 -2.55 -8.73 -10.99
N ARG A 165 -2.71 -9.03 -12.30
CA ARG A 165 -1.58 -9.24 -13.21
C ARG A 165 -0.76 -7.99 -13.36
N GLN A 166 -1.42 -6.83 -13.53
CA GLN A 166 -0.75 -5.54 -13.58
C GLN A 166 -0.05 -5.22 -12.25
N ALA A 167 -0.70 -5.52 -11.11
CA ALA A 167 -0.09 -5.34 -9.79
C ALA A 167 1.19 -6.17 -9.63
N ALA A 168 1.22 -7.39 -10.16
CA ALA A 168 2.42 -8.22 -10.17
C ALA A 168 3.53 -7.61 -11.04
N ALA A 169 3.20 -7.13 -12.23
CA ALA A 169 4.15 -6.45 -13.11
C ALA A 169 4.72 -5.17 -12.47
N ASP A 170 3.86 -4.38 -11.81
CA ASP A 170 4.24 -3.16 -11.11
C ASP A 170 5.14 -3.46 -9.90
N ALA A 171 4.88 -4.53 -9.17
CA ALA A 171 5.70 -4.98 -8.05
C ALA A 171 7.12 -5.35 -8.48
N LEU A 172 7.26 -6.09 -9.60
CA LEU A 172 8.57 -6.43 -10.15
C LEU A 172 9.33 -5.19 -10.63
N GLU A 173 8.62 -4.21 -11.18
CA GLU A 173 9.25 -2.95 -11.59
C GLU A 173 9.68 -2.12 -10.39
N LEU A 174 8.85 -2.04 -9.35
CA LEU A 174 9.11 -1.24 -8.17
C LEU A 174 10.23 -1.82 -7.31
N PHE A 175 10.36 -3.15 -7.26
CA PHE A 175 11.32 -3.86 -6.41
C PHE A 175 12.19 -4.84 -7.22
N PRO A 176 13.00 -4.36 -8.17
CA PRO A 176 13.67 -5.22 -9.16
C PRO A 176 14.73 -6.16 -8.56
N THR A 177 15.21 -5.89 -7.35
CA THR A 177 16.24 -6.70 -6.67
C THR A 177 15.65 -7.69 -5.66
N ALA A 178 14.34 -7.64 -5.42
CA ALA A 178 13.68 -8.54 -4.50
C ALA A 178 13.42 -9.91 -5.12
N ALA A 179 13.36 -10.94 -4.29
CA ALA A 179 12.78 -12.21 -4.68
C ALA A 179 11.24 -12.07 -4.69
N HIS A 180 10.62 -12.42 -5.82
CA HIS A 180 9.18 -12.29 -6.00
C HIS A 180 8.48 -13.63 -5.94
N ARG A 181 7.34 -13.67 -5.24
CA ARG A 181 6.42 -14.81 -5.25
C ARG A 181 5.01 -14.35 -5.56
N LEU A 182 4.37 -15.00 -6.53
CA LEU A 182 2.94 -14.86 -6.79
C LEU A 182 2.18 -15.87 -5.93
N LEU A 183 1.14 -15.40 -5.27
CA LEU A 183 0.27 -16.23 -4.43
C LEU A 183 -1.16 -16.19 -4.97
N TYR A 184 -1.70 -17.35 -5.30
CA TYR A 184 -3.13 -17.52 -5.54
C TYR A 184 -3.75 -18.25 -4.35
N VAL A 185 -4.84 -17.72 -3.83
CA VAL A 185 -5.58 -18.33 -2.72
C VAL A 185 -6.91 -18.86 -3.24
N VAL A 186 -7.07 -20.16 -3.16
CA VAL A 186 -8.34 -20.83 -3.45
C VAL A 186 -9.23 -20.69 -2.23
N ASP A 187 -10.38 -20.00 -2.39
CA ASP A 187 -11.32 -19.78 -1.31
C ASP A 187 -12.23 -21.03 -1.15
N PRO A 188 -12.21 -21.74 -0.03
CA PRO A 188 -13.04 -22.92 0.17
C PRO A 188 -14.55 -22.60 0.28
N GLN A 189 -14.94 -21.34 0.40
CA GLN A 189 -16.37 -20.99 0.52
C GLN A 189 -17.19 -21.36 -0.71
N TRP A 190 -16.57 -21.37 -1.90
CA TRP A 190 -17.24 -21.80 -3.13
C TRP A 190 -17.69 -23.27 -3.10
N GLU A 191 -17.02 -24.14 -2.31
CA GLU A 191 -17.41 -25.54 -2.13
C GLU A 191 -18.82 -25.65 -1.54
N SER A 192 -19.08 -24.86 -0.50
CA SER A 192 -20.38 -24.78 0.14
C SER A 192 -21.48 -24.26 -0.81
N GLU A 193 -21.12 -23.43 -1.78
CA GLU A 193 -22.05 -22.92 -2.80
C GLU A 193 -22.36 -23.98 -3.85
N VAL A 194 -21.34 -24.72 -4.31
CA VAL A 194 -21.50 -25.82 -5.25
C VAL A 194 -22.34 -26.94 -4.65
N GLN A 195 -22.04 -27.34 -3.39
CA GLN A 195 -22.84 -28.34 -2.67
C GLN A 195 -24.31 -27.93 -2.52
N ARG A 196 -24.56 -26.70 -2.17
CA ARG A 196 -25.94 -26.18 -2.05
C ARG A 196 -26.69 -26.17 -3.39
N GLY A 197 -25.98 -25.96 -4.50
CA GLY A 197 -26.55 -25.88 -5.82
C GLY A 197 -26.75 -27.23 -6.54
N HIS A 198 -25.90 -28.23 -6.26
CA HIS A 198 -25.83 -29.48 -7.01
C HIS A 198 -26.00 -30.75 -6.16
N GLY A 199 -26.18 -30.61 -4.84
CA GLY A 199 -26.29 -31.76 -3.93
C GLY A 199 -24.97 -32.53 -3.76
N ASP A 200 -25.06 -33.75 -3.18
CA ASP A 200 -23.89 -34.59 -2.86
C ASP A 200 -23.32 -35.35 -4.08
N ASP A 201 -23.88 -35.16 -5.28
CA ASP A 201 -23.50 -35.92 -6.48
C ASP A 201 -22.23 -35.37 -7.19
N VAL A 202 -21.67 -34.24 -6.72
CA VAL A 202 -20.47 -33.67 -7.31
C VAL A 202 -19.23 -34.19 -6.57
N PRO A 203 -18.25 -34.80 -7.26
CA PRO A 203 -17.01 -35.26 -6.67
C PRO A 203 -16.11 -34.06 -6.31
N LEU A 204 -16.40 -33.40 -5.18
CA LEU A 204 -15.76 -32.18 -4.73
C LEU A 204 -14.25 -32.29 -4.68
N GLY A 205 -13.69 -33.41 -4.22
CA GLY A 205 -12.25 -33.62 -4.16
C GLY A 205 -11.56 -33.53 -5.53
N GLU A 206 -12.19 -34.08 -6.59
CA GLU A 206 -11.67 -33.99 -7.95
C GLU A 206 -11.79 -32.57 -8.50
N LEU A 207 -12.87 -31.88 -8.18
CA LEU A 207 -13.09 -30.50 -8.59
C LEU A 207 -12.06 -29.56 -7.92
N ILE A 208 -11.81 -29.70 -6.61
CA ILE A 208 -10.78 -28.97 -5.89
C ILE A 208 -9.40 -29.21 -6.50
N ALA A 209 -9.04 -30.49 -6.71
CA ALA A 209 -7.76 -30.85 -7.31
C ALA A 209 -7.60 -30.23 -8.72
N SER A 210 -8.67 -30.23 -9.52
CA SER A 210 -8.66 -29.64 -10.86
C SER A 210 -8.52 -28.11 -10.83
N LEU A 211 -9.14 -27.43 -9.85
CA LEU A 211 -9.00 -25.99 -9.65
C LEU A 211 -7.59 -25.62 -9.22
N HIS A 212 -7.02 -26.35 -8.27
CA HIS A 212 -5.63 -26.16 -7.85
C HIS A 212 -4.68 -26.33 -9.02
N ALA A 213 -4.80 -27.43 -9.77
CA ALA A 213 -3.95 -27.69 -10.93
C ALA A 213 -4.08 -26.59 -12.00
N ARG A 214 -5.31 -26.13 -12.28
CA ARG A 214 -5.54 -25.04 -13.21
C ARG A 214 -4.99 -23.71 -12.73
N ALA A 215 -5.18 -23.37 -11.45
CA ALA A 215 -4.63 -22.16 -10.85
C ALA A 215 -3.10 -22.20 -10.89
N GLN A 216 -2.49 -23.33 -10.58
CA GLN A 216 -1.04 -23.53 -10.65
C GLN A 216 -0.52 -23.26 -12.05
N LEU A 217 -1.10 -23.89 -13.08
CA LEU A 217 -0.70 -23.70 -14.49
C LEU A 217 -0.83 -22.23 -14.94
N GLN A 218 -1.92 -21.56 -14.57
CA GLN A 218 -2.13 -20.16 -14.92
C GLN A 218 -1.14 -19.23 -14.20
N LEU A 219 -0.83 -19.56 -12.95
CA LEU A 219 0.13 -18.80 -12.16
C LEU A 219 1.56 -18.96 -12.67
N GLU A 220 1.94 -20.19 -13.05
CA GLU A 220 3.23 -20.49 -13.67
C GLU A 220 3.38 -19.79 -15.03
N ALA A 221 2.32 -19.77 -15.84
CA ALA A 221 2.32 -19.04 -17.11
C ALA A 221 2.55 -17.54 -16.88
N LEU A 222 1.81 -16.94 -15.94
CA LEU A 222 2.00 -15.53 -15.58
C LEU A 222 3.41 -15.26 -15.04
N ALA A 223 3.92 -16.12 -14.17
CA ALA A 223 5.28 -15.99 -13.63
C ALA A 223 6.33 -16.10 -14.75
N GLY A 224 6.15 -17.01 -15.71
CA GLY A 224 7.01 -17.15 -16.89
C GLY A 224 7.00 -15.91 -17.79
N GLU A 225 5.83 -15.34 -18.06
CA GLU A 225 5.69 -14.10 -18.82
C GLU A 225 6.43 -12.93 -18.15
N LEU A 226 6.22 -12.75 -16.83
CA LEU A 226 6.85 -11.70 -16.06
C LEU A 226 8.37 -11.89 -15.93
N ALA A 227 8.80 -13.13 -15.72
CA ALA A 227 10.21 -13.49 -15.62
C ALA A 227 10.95 -13.20 -16.94
N ALA A 228 10.38 -13.61 -18.07
CA ALA A 228 10.95 -13.36 -19.39
C ALA A 228 11.04 -11.87 -19.73
N ALA A 229 10.01 -11.09 -19.35
CA ALA A 229 9.97 -9.65 -19.60
C ALA A 229 11.01 -8.85 -18.79
N ARG A 230 11.49 -9.37 -17.65
CA ARG A 230 12.35 -8.65 -16.70
C ARG A 230 13.70 -9.31 -16.44
N GLY A 231 13.93 -10.54 -16.93
CA GLY A 231 15.17 -11.28 -16.69
C GLY A 231 15.35 -11.69 -15.22
N VAL A 232 14.24 -11.92 -14.50
CA VAL A 232 14.23 -12.32 -13.08
C VAL A 232 13.52 -13.66 -12.91
N THR A 233 13.69 -14.31 -11.77
CA THR A 233 12.90 -15.49 -11.39
C THR A 233 11.70 -15.06 -10.57
N VAL A 234 10.54 -15.65 -10.85
CA VAL A 234 9.30 -15.40 -10.12
C VAL A 234 8.78 -16.73 -9.60
N ASP A 235 8.69 -16.85 -8.30
CA ASP A 235 8.19 -18.03 -7.60
C ASP A 235 6.67 -18.03 -7.56
N VAL A 236 6.04 -19.20 -7.44
CA VAL A 236 4.58 -19.32 -7.37
C VAL A 236 4.13 -20.18 -6.20
N ALA A 237 2.97 -19.88 -5.66
CA ALA A 237 2.31 -20.68 -4.64
C ALA A 237 0.79 -20.63 -4.81
N VAL A 238 0.15 -21.80 -4.68
CA VAL A 238 -1.31 -21.93 -4.61
C VAL A 238 -1.63 -22.52 -3.24
N VAL A 239 -2.50 -21.86 -2.49
CA VAL A 239 -2.92 -22.30 -1.16
C VAL A 239 -4.44 -22.28 -1.05
N GLU A 240 -4.99 -23.12 -0.20
CA GLU A 240 -6.42 -23.14 0.12
C GLU A 240 -6.65 -22.47 1.46
N ALA A 241 -7.38 -21.36 1.45
CA ALA A 241 -7.72 -20.58 2.64
C ALA A 241 -8.76 -19.50 2.31
N ILE A 242 -9.33 -18.88 3.33
CA ILE A 242 -9.99 -17.57 3.16
C ILE A 242 -8.93 -16.58 2.63
N PRO A 243 -9.17 -15.84 1.52
CA PRO A 243 -8.13 -15.09 0.83
C PRO A 243 -7.26 -14.20 1.71
N ALA A 244 -7.88 -13.39 2.57
CA ALA A 244 -7.15 -12.51 3.49
C ALA A 244 -6.26 -13.29 4.47
N LEU A 245 -6.77 -14.39 5.03
CA LEU A 245 -6.05 -15.24 5.97
C LEU A 245 -4.89 -15.97 5.29
N GLY A 246 -5.12 -16.52 4.10
CA GLY A 246 -4.10 -17.19 3.30
C GLY A 246 -2.93 -16.28 2.97
N ILE A 247 -3.20 -15.03 2.58
CA ILE A 247 -2.17 -14.02 2.30
C ILE A 247 -1.36 -13.72 3.56
N VAL A 248 -2.02 -13.48 4.69
CA VAL A 248 -1.35 -13.15 5.97
C VAL A 248 -0.47 -14.31 6.45
N GLN A 249 -0.99 -15.53 6.43
CA GLN A 249 -0.25 -16.72 6.84
C GLN A 249 0.93 -17.00 5.91
N HIS A 250 0.72 -16.88 4.59
CA HIS A 250 1.79 -17.11 3.63
C HIS A 250 2.88 -16.04 3.71
N ALA A 251 2.52 -14.78 3.94
CA ALA A 251 3.48 -13.70 4.18
C ALA A 251 4.34 -13.93 5.45
N ALA A 252 3.83 -14.69 6.42
CA ALA A 252 4.58 -15.05 7.61
C ALA A 252 5.50 -16.28 7.38
N THR A 253 5.00 -17.33 6.72
CA THR A 253 5.74 -18.56 6.47
C THR A 253 6.82 -18.42 5.41
N TRP A 254 6.57 -17.63 4.36
CA TRP A 254 7.56 -17.17 3.41
C TRP A 254 7.92 -15.72 3.74
N PRO A 255 8.81 -15.45 4.70
CA PRO A 255 8.90 -14.19 5.44
C PRO A 255 9.03 -12.98 4.49
N ALA A 256 7.90 -12.58 3.90
CA ALA A 256 7.82 -11.45 3.00
C ALA A 256 8.09 -10.14 3.76
N ASP A 257 8.75 -9.20 3.13
CA ASP A 257 8.96 -7.84 3.64
C ASP A 257 7.83 -6.91 3.21
N CYS A 258 7.31 -7.16 2.01
CA CYS A 258 6.19 -6.42 1.44
C CYS A 258 5.15 -7.37 0.86
N VAL A 259 3.88 -7.05 1.09
CA VAL A 259 2.73 -7.72 0.47
C VAL A 259 2.13 -6.78 -0.57
N VAL A 260 1.87 -7.30 -1.77
CA VAL A 260 1.25 -6.55 -2.86
C VAL A 260 -0.14 -7.09 -3.11
N VAL A 261 -1.10 -6.20 -3.17
CA VAL A 261 -2.52 -6.53 -3.40
C VAL A 261 -3.14 -5.56 -4.39
N GLY A 262 -4.10 -6.03 -5.16
CA GLY A 262 -4.98 -5.15 -5.94
C GLY A 262 -5.92 -4.34 -5.03
N ARG A 263 -6.30 -3.15 -5.45
CA ARG A 263 -7.29 -2.33 -4.71
C ARG A 263 -8.65 -2.99 -4.65
N HIS A 264 -9.04 -3.69 -5.71
CA HIS A 264 -10.31 -4.39 -5.87
C HIS A 264 -10.06 -5.88 -6.05
N GLY A 265 -10.85 -6.71 -5.35
CA GLY A 265 -10.83 -8.16 -5.47
C GLY A 265 -12.08 -8.69 -6.19
N GLN A 266 -12.29 -10.01 -6.12
CA GLN A 266 -13.43 -10.69 -6.71
C GLN A 266 -14.76 -10.12 -6.18
N GLY A 267 -15.71 -9.86 -7.08
CA GLY A 267 -17.12 -9.57 -6.73
C GLY A 267 -17.51 -8.09 -6.60
N LEU A 268 -16.61 -7.14 -6.74
CA LEU A 268 -16.97 -5.71 -6.62
C LEU A 268 -17.20 -5.07 -7.98
N VAL A 269 -18.45 -4.70 -8.25
CA VAL A 269 -18.92 -4.09 -9.51
C VAL A 269 -18.74 -2.56 -9.53
N ALA A 270 -18.37 -1.95 -8.41
CA ALA A 270 -18.27 -0.50 -8.31
C ALA A 270 -16.84 -0.04 -7.98
N ASP A 271 -16.31 0.84 -8.81
CA ASP A 271 -14.98 1.48 -8.67
C ASP A 271 -14.72 2.20 -7.33
N ALA A 272 -15.75 2.30 -6.47
CA ALA A 272 -15.70 3.03 -5.20
C ALA A 272 -15.47 2.17 -3.96
N LEU A 273 -15.48 0.83 -4.07
CA LEU A 273 -15.36 -0.06 -2.90
C LEU A 273 -13.95 -0.65 -2.81
N LEU A 274 -13.29 -0.38 -1.69
CA LEU A 274 -12.02 -1.00 -1.34
C LEU A 274 -12.24 -2.48 -1.02
N GLY A 275 -11.42 -3.38 -1.59
CA GLY A 275 -11.50 -4.81 -1.30
C GLY A 275 -11.17 -5.12 0.17
N SER A 276 -11.92 -6.03 0.77
CA SER A 276 -11.65 -6.51 2.14
C SER A 276 -10.23 -7.06 2.27
N THR A 277 -9.76 -7.78 1.26
CA THR A 277 -8.41 -8.37 1.21
C THR A 277 -7.30 -7.32 1.38
N ALA A 278 -7.43 -6.15 0.74
CA ALA A 278 -6.44 -5.07 0.88
C ALA A 278 -6.44 -4.51 2.31
N LEU A 279 -7.61 -4.30 2.90
CA LEU A 279 -7.74 -3.85 4.28
C LEU A 279 -7.16 -4.87 5.26
N ASP A 280 -7.50 -6.14 5.09
CA ASP A 280 -7.02 -7.21 5.96
C ASP A 280 -5.52 -7.40 5.86
N ALA A 281 -4.94 -7.29 4.65
CA ALA A 281 -3.50 -7.31 4.46
C ALA A 281 -2.83 -6.16 5.23
N ILE A 282 -3.36 -4.94 5.15
CA ILE A 282 -2.84 -3.78 5.90
C ILE A 282 -2.98 -3.99 7.40
N HIS A 283 -4.10 -4.57 7.86
CA HIS A 283 -4.35 -4.77 9.29
C HIS A 283 -3.51 -5.88 9.90
N HIS A 284 -3.37 -7.00 9.20
CA HIS A 284 -2.96 -8.26 9.81
C HIS A 284 -1.66 -8.84 9.29
N SER A 285 -1.16 -8.45 8.10
CA SER A 285 0.06 -9.06 7.52
C SER A 285 1.32 -8.82 8.36
N GLY A 286 1.32 -7.77 9.15
CA GLY A 286 2.53 -7.40 9.86
C GLY A 286 3.65 -6.87 8.95
N ARG A 287 3.35 -6.58 7.70
CA ARG A 287 4.30 -6.18 6.64
C ARG A 287 3.94 -4.82 6.07
N ASP A 288 4.84 -4.22 5.30
CA ASP A 288 4.49 -3.11 4.43
C ASP A 288 3.54 -3.64 3.34
N VAL A 289 2.57 -2.83 2.93
CA VAL A 289 1.56 -3.26 1.94
C VAL A 289 1.51 -2.27 0.78
N LEU A 290 1.77 -2.78 -0.42
CA LEU A 290 1.58 -2.04 -1.67
C LEU A 290 0.18 -2.36 -2.23
N VAL A 291 -0.63 -1.32 -2.38
CA VAL A 291 -1.96 -1.40 -2.99
C VAL A 291 -1.90 -0.81 -4.39
N VAL A 292 -2.24 -1.61 -5.40
CA VAL A 292 -2.22 -1.22 -6.81
C VAL A 292 -3.65 -1.18 -7.37
N SER A 293 -3.93 -0.25 -8.26
CA SER A 293 -5.26 -0.02 -8.87
C SER A 293 -5.24 -0.21 -10.36
#